data_307ac44ef9ae445f960a02c361ea0692
#
_entry.id   307ac44ef9ae445f960a02c361ea0692
#
_cell.length_a   1.000
_cell.length_b   1.000
_cell.length_c   1.000
_cell.angle_alpha   90.00
_cell.angle_beta   90.00
_cell.angle_gamma   90.00
#
_symmetry.space_group_name_H-M   'P 1'
#
loop_
_entity.id
_entity.type
_entity.pdbx_description
1 polymer ?
#
loop_
_entity_poly.entity_id
_entity_poly.type
_entity_poly.pdbx_seq_one_letter_code
_entity_poly.pdbx_strand_id
1 'polypeptide(L)'
;MVAADSVVVIVRLTPRGGRDAIDGVAQLADGRSVLKVRVRAAASEGEANAALMKLIAKTLGVARRDVSLVAGASARLKHLRITGAGATLAATLEKICAMG
;
A
#
# COMPACT_ATOMS: atom_id res chain seq x y z
N MET A 1 2.84 10.54 -3.28
CA MET A 1 2.57 11.99 -3.32
C MET A 1 1.63 12.34 -2.17
N VAL A 2 1.93 13.39 -1.43
CA VAL A 2 1.13 13.83 -0.28
C VAL A 2 0.32 15.05 -0.67
N ALA A 3 -0.98 15.01 -0.43
CA ALA A 3 -1.88 16.14 -0.58
C ALA A 3 -2.49 16.48 0.79
N ALA A 4 -3.25 17.59 0.88
CA ALA A 4 -3.85 18.02 2.14
C ALA A 4 -4.83 16.97 2.70
N ASP A 5 -5.58 16.32 1.83
CA ASP A 5 -6.69 15.42 2.17
C ASP A 5 -6.46 13.97 1.73
N SER A 6 -5.27 13.65 1.23
CA SER A 6 -4.96 12.27 0.80
C SER A 6 -3.46 12.07 0.63
N VAL A 7 -3.07 10.80 0.52
CA VAL A 7 -1.72 10.41 0.13
C VAL A 7 -1.82 9.30 -0.91
N VAL A 8 -0.93 9.33 -1.90
CA VAL A 8 -0.81 8.26 -2.90
C VAL A 8 0.48 7.49 -2.62
N VAL A 9 0.34 6.17 -2.50
CA VAL A 9 1.44 5.26 -2.20
C VAL A 9 1.60 4.27 -3.34
N ILE A 10 2.84 4.07 -3.79
CA ILE A 10 3.15 3.02 -4.75
C ILE A 10 3.52 1.77 -3.97
N VAL A 11 2.84 0.66 -4.26
CA VAL A 11 3.03 -0.62 -3.57
C VAL A 11 3.47 -1.68 -4.57
N ARG A 12 4.51 -2.42 -4.22
CA ARG A 12 4.87 -3.64 -4.94
C ARG A 12 4.27 -4.82 -4.19
N LEU A 13 3.26 -5.45 -4.80
CA LEU A 13 2.49 -6.51 -4.17
C LEU A 13 3.00 -7.88 -4.56
N THR A 14 3.24 -8.74 -3.58
CA THR A 14 3.57 -10.15 -3.77
C THR A 14 2.38 -10.98 -3.31
N PRO A 15 1.58 -11.54 -4.23
CA PRO A 15 0.50 -12.47 -3.87
C PRO A 15 1.10 -13.82 -3.47
N ARG A 16 0.32 -14.62 -2.75
CA ARG A 16 0.74 -15.93 -2.25
C ARG A 16 2.03 -15.87 -1.44
N GLY A 17 2.20 -14.78 -0.68
CA GLY A 17 3.41 -14.51 0.07
C GLY A 17 3.51 -15.19 1.44
N GLY A 18 2.61 -16.10 1.75
CA GLY A 18 2.61 -16.86 3.00
C GLY A 18 1.91 -16.17 4.16
N ARG A 19 1.89 -14.86 4.20
CA ARG A 19 1.18 -14.07 5.21
C ARG A 19 0.92 -12.66 4.72
N ASP A 20 0.02 -11.96 5.37
CA ASP A 20 -0.23 -10.55 5.10
C ASP A 20 0.75 -9.72 5.93
N ALA A 21 1.70 -9.05 5.25
CA ALA A 21 2.73 -8.27 5.94
C ALA A 21 3.27 -7.15 5.06
N ILE A 22 3.72 -6.08 5.71
CA ILE A 22 4.47 -5.02 5.06
C ILE A 22 5.95 -5.32 5.31
N ASP A 23 6.71 -5.50 4.21
CA ASP A 23 8.10 -5.94 4.28
C ASP A 23 9.11 -4.79 4.30
N GLY A 24 8.65 -3.55 4.14
CA GLY A 24 9.52 -2.39 4.12
C GLY A 24 9.46 -1.64 2.80
N VAL A 25 10.53 -0.91 2.50
CA VAL A 25 10.62 -0.03 1.33
C VAL A 25 11.73 -0.51 0.40
N ALA A 26 11.48 -0.49 -0.90
CA ALA A 26 12.49 -0.70 -1.92
C ALA A 26 12.55 0.52 -2.84
N GLN A 27 13.68 0.72 -3.50
CA GLN A 27 13.81 1.74 -4.52
C GLN A 27 13.79 1.10 -5.90
N LEU A 28 13.06 1.74 -6.82
CA LEU A 28 13.06 1.36 -8.22
C LEU A 28 14.31 1.92 -8.90
N ALA A 29 14.62 1.41 -10.09
CA ALA A 29 15.78 1.84 -10.86
C ALA A 29 15.76 3.35 -11.15
N ASP A 30 14.57 3.96 -11.23
CA ASP A 30 14.42 5.39 -11.47
C ASP A 30 14.47 6.25 -10.19
N GLY A 31 14.78 5.64 -9.05
CA GLY A 31 14.91 6.34 -7.77
C GLY A 31 13.63 6.46 -6.96
N ARG A 32 12.47 6.06 -7.51
CA ARG A 32 11.21 6.10 -6.75
C ARG A 32 11.20 5.06 -5.65
N SER A 33 10.62 5.40 -4.51
CA SER A 33 10.43 4.47 -3.42
C SER A 33 9.09 3.75 -3.54
N VAL A 34 9.08 2.45 -3.25
CA VAL A 34 7.85 1.65 -3.24
C VAL A 34 7.75 0.89 -1.92
N LEU A 35 6.53 0.73 -1.43
CA LEU A 35 6.25 -0.06 -0.25
C LEU A 35 6.13 -1.53 -0.68
N LYS A 36 6.91 -2.40 -0.08
CA LYS A 36 6.87 -3.85 -0.36
C LYS A 36 5.85 -4.48 0.56
N VAL A 37 4.84 -5.11 -0.02
CA VAL A 37 3.76 -5.76 0.73
C VAL A 37 3.55 -7.16 0.16
N ARG A 38 3.35 -8.13 1.04
CA ARG A 38 2.92 -9.46 0.65
C ARG A 38 1.57 -9.77 1.27
N VAL A 39 0.78 -10.57 0.57
CA VAL A 39 -0.51 -11.06 1.05
C VAL A 39 -0.62 -12.55 0.79
N ARG A 40 -1.41 -13.24 1.60
CA ARG A 40 -1.66 -14.68 1.44
C ARG A 40 -2.54 -14.95 0.21
N ALA A 41 -3.44 -14.03 -0.09
CA ALA A 41 -4.39 -14.18 -1.18
C ALA A 41 -3.70 -14.30 -2.53
N ALA A 42 -4.32 -15.07 -3.44
CA ALA A 42 -3.87 -15.18 -4.82
C ALA A 42 -4.23 -13.92 -5.62
N ALA A 43 -3.54 -13.72 -6.74
CA ALA A 43 -3.81 -12.56 -7.62
C ALA A 43 -5.15 -12.66 -8.35
N SER A 44 -5.74 -13.86 -8.43
CA SER A 44 -6.97 -14.10 -9.18
C SER A 44 -8.18 -13.38 -8.59
N GLU A 45 -9.07 -12.91 -9.46
CA GLU A 45 -10.37 -12.31 -9.10
C GLU A 45 -10.27 -11.10 -8.15
N GLY A 46 -9.13 -10.42 -8.15
CA GLY A 46 -8.94 -9.25 -7.31
C GLY A 46 -8.73 -9.55 -5.83
N GLU A 47 -8.57 -10.80 -5.45
CA GLU A 47 -8.40 -11.19 -4.04
C GLU A 47 -7.16 -10.56 -3.41
N ALA A 48 -6.02 -10.58 -4.10
CA ALA A 48 -4.79 -9.99 -3.59
C ALA A 48 -4.92 -8.47 -3.45
N ASN A 49 -5.58 -7.80 -4.39
CA ASN A 49 -5.81 -6.36 -4.31
C ASN A 49 -6.71 -6.01 -3.13
N ALA A 50 -7.77 -6.78 -2.90
CA ALA A 50 -8.66 -6.59 -1.75
C ALA A 50 -7.93 -6.80 -0.43
N ALA A 51 -7.11 -7.84 -0.34
CA ALA A 51 -6.30 -8.13 0.85
C ALA A 51 -5.28 -7.01 1.11
N LEU A 52 -4.64 -6.48 0.06
CA LEU A 52 -3.73 -5.35 0.16
C LEU A 52 -4.41 -4.13 0.75
N MET A 53 -5.56 -3.75 0.20
CA MET A 53 -6.27 -2.55 0.65
C MET A 53 -6.75 -2.68 2.09
N LYS A 54 -7.20 -3.89 2.48
CA LYS A 54 -7.60 -4.18 3.86
C LYS A 54 -6.41 -4.06 4.82
N LEU A 55 -5.26 -4.61 4.44
CA LEU A 55 -4.04 -4.54 5.24
C LEU A 55 -3.59 -3.09 5.43
N ILE A 56 -3.57 -2.30 4.37
CA ILE A 56 -3.18 -0.89 4.43
C ILE A 56 -4.13 -0.10 5.32
N ALA A 57 -5.44 -0.29 5.16
CA ALA A 57 -6.44 0.39 5.99
C ALA A 57 -6.23 0.08 7.48
N LYS A 58 -6.05 -1.20 7.80
CA LYS A 58 -5.81 -1.64 9.19
C LYS A 58 -4.51 -1.04 9.74
N THR A 59 -3.44 -1.06 8.96
CA THR A 59 -2.14 -0.58 9.39
C THR A 59 -2.15 0.92 9.65
N LEU A 60 -2.84 1.69 8.80
CA LEU A 60 -2.95 3.14 8.93
C LEU A 60 -4.07 3.60 9.86
N GLY A 61 -4.92 2.69 10.31
CA GLY A 61 -6.03 3.04 11.20
C GLY A 61 -7.13 3.82 10.51
N VAL A 62 -7.34 3.60 9.20
CA VAL A 62 -8.41 4.24 8.44
C VAL A 62 -9.46 3.22 8.02
N ALA A 63 -10.63 3.69 7.59
CA ALA A 63 -11.66 2.80 7.07
C ALA A 63 -11.23 2.21 5.73
N ARG A 64 -11.69 0.98 5.45
CA ARG A 64 -11.38 0.32 4.17
C ARG A 64 -11.81 1.18 2.97
N ARG A 65 -12.94 1.87 3.08
CA ARG A 65 -13.46 2.74 2.02
C ARG A 65 -12.55 3.95 1.73
N ASP A 66 -11.66 4.28 2.65
CA ASP A 66 -10.72 5.40 2.47
C ASP A 66 -9.48 4.98 1.67
N VAL A 67 -9.33 3.71 1.35
CA VAL A 67 -8.24 3.18 0.54
C VAL A 67 -8.79 2.80 -0.82
N SER A 68 -8.24 3.38 -1.87
CA SER A 68 -8.67 3.16 -3.26
C SER A 68 -7.50 2.75 -4.12
N LEU A 69 -7.71 1.77 -4.99
CA LEU A 69 -6.75 1.39 -6.02
C LEU A 69 -6.98 2.28 -7.24
N VAL A 70 -6.07 3.21 -7.50
CA VAL A 70 -6.24 4.19 -8.57
C VAL A 70 -5.50 3.83 -9.85
N ALA A 71 -4.53 2.93 -9.79
CA ALA A 71 -3.83 2.44 -10.98
C ALA A 71 -3.13 1.12 -10.68
N GLY A 72 -2.87 0.33 -11.71
CA GLY A 72 -2.07 -0.88 -11.61
C GLY A 72 -2.80 -2.11 -11.13
N ALA A 73 -4.12 -2.22 -11.34
CA ALA A 73 -4.91 -3.36 -10.86
C ALA A 73 -4.33 -4.72 -11.30
N SER A 74 -3.80 -4.80 -12.52
CA SER A 74 -3.20 -6.02 -13.06
C SER A 74 -1.68 -5.97 -13.15
N ALA A 75 -1.06 -4.95 -12.58
CA ALA A 75 0.39 -4.74 -12.61
C ALA A 75 1.03 -5.12 -11.28
N ARG A 76 2.34 -5.31 -11.28
CA ARG A 76 3.13 -5.50 -10.05
C ARG A 76 3.08 -4.29 -9.15
N LEU A 77 3.16 -3.10 -9.73
CA LEU A 77 3.11 -1.85 -9.00
C LEU A 77 1.67 -1.37 -8.95
N LYS A 78 1.17 -1.18 -7.75
CA LYS A 78 -0.18 -0.70 -7.46
C LYS A 78 -0.08 0.72 -6.94
N HIS A 79 -0.97 1.58 -7.38
CA HIS A 79 -1.06 2.95 -6.86
C HIS A 79 -2.31 3.04 -5.99
N LEU A 80 -2.11 3.29 -4.71
CA LEU A 80 -3.21 3.41 -3.74
C LEU A 80 -3.34 4.87 -3.31
N ARG A 81 -4.59 5.35 -3.28
CA ARG A 81 -4.92 6.63 -2.65
C ARG A 81 -5.58 6.35 -1.31
N ILE A 82 -5.05 6.96 -0.26
CA ILE A 82 -5.64 6.89 1.08
C ILE A 82 -6.17 8.27 1.41
N THR A 83 -7.49 8.35 1.64
CA THR A 83 -8.15 9.60 2.00
C THR A 83 -8.01 9.86 3.49
N GLY A 84 -7.67 11.08 3.85
CA GLY A 84 -7.49 11.50 5.25
C GLY A 84 -6.52 12.66 5.33
N ALA A 85 -6.10 13.03 6.55
CA ALA A 85 -5.10 14.08 6.72
C ALA A 85 -3.76 13.62 6.14
N GLY A 86 -3.39 14.16 4.99
CA GLY A 86 -2.23 13.71 4.22
C GLY A 86 -0.93 13.73 5.01
N ALA A 87 -0.67 14.79 5.76
CA ALA A 87 0.54 14.91 6.59
C ALA A 87 0.59 13.83 7.68
N THR A 88 -0.54 13.53 8.32
CA THR A 88 -0.64 12.50 9.35
C THR A 88 -0.42 11.11 8.75
N LEU A 89 -1.04 10.83 7.60
CA LEU A 89 -0.87 9.57 6.90
C LEU A 89 0.57 9.37 6.45
N ALA A 90 1.20 10.40 5.90
CA ALA A 90 2.59 10.34 5.48
C ALA A 90 3.52 10.06 6.68
N ALA A 91 3.29 10.70 7.82
CA ALA A 91 4.07 10.47 9.04
C ALA A 91 3.92 9.02 9.54
N THR A 92 2.71 8.47 9.49
CA THR A 92 2.45 7.08 9.86
C THR A 92 3.18 6.11 8.93
N LEU A 93 3.15 6.37 7.62
CA LEU A 93 3.86 5.57 6.64
C LEU A 93 5.37 5.59 6.87
N GLU A 94 5.93 6.75 7.19
CA GLU A 94 7.36 6.87 7.49
C GLU A 94 7.75 6.03 8.71
N LYS A 95 6.93 6.02 9.76
CA LYS A 95 7.16 5.18 10.93
C LYS A 95 7.15 3.70 10.59
N ILE A 96 6.18 3.27 9.79
CA ILE A 96 6.07 1.87 9.35
C ILE A 96 7.30 1.47 8.55
N CYS A 97 7.74 2.32 7.63
CA CYS A 97 8.91 2.07 6.80
C CYS A 97 10.20 2.02 7.64
N ALA A 98 10.30 2.84 8.66
CA ALA A 98 11.46 2.86 9.55
C ALA A 98 11.55 1.59 10.42
N MET A 99 10.41 0.96 10.71
CA MET A 99 10.35 -0.27 11.50
C MET A 99 10.56 -1.54 10.68
N GLY A 100 10.37 -1.44 9.39
CA GLY A 100 10.49 -2.59 8.45
C GLY A 100 11.89 -2.76 7.90
#